data_62fde1679eacf08c3e00b63d34320af3
#
_entry.id   62fde1679eacf08c3e00b63d34320af3
#
_cell.length_a   1.000
_cell.length_b   1.000
_cell.length_c   1.000
_cell.angle_alpha   90.00
_cell.angle_beta   90.00
_cell.angle_gamma   90.00
#
_symmetry.space_group_name_H-M   'P 1'
#
loop_
_entity.id
_entity.type
_entity.pdbx_description
1 polymer ?
#
loop_
_entity_poly.entity_id
_entity_poly.type
_entity_poly.pdbx_seq_one_letter_code
_entity_poly.pdbx_strand_id
1 'polypeptide(L)'
;IASSAMARPVSYPGGWTIMQTNNWESSKLHTHYSPNLKNSIGVAVENYNESDRYNVNLQWNYLLGRKNTKKSQANLYLKTQAGVAFEGDEKEPNASIGIAGDWETRRYFVFYEAMGKYADKLDDGSFHQKARVGIAPYVGEYGDIHTWIMLQAEHHPEEIDQDDQVIFTPMIRMFKGDYLGEFGVNTNGDAMFNWVVRF
;
A
#
# COMPACT_ATOMS: atom_id res chain seq x y z
N ILE A 1 19.56 -12.45 9.49
CA ILE A 1 18.65 -11.28 9.53
C ILE A 1 17.30 -11.82 9.13
N ALA A 2 16.34 -11.91 10.07
CA ALA A 2 14.98 -12.28 9.77
C ALA A 2 14.45 -11.25 8.77
N SER A 3 14.13 -11.68 7.55
CA SER A 3 13.43 -10.85 6.58
C SER A 3 12.05 -10.61 7.15
N SER A 4 11.78 -9.40 7.64
CA SER A 4 10.44 -9.01 7.99
C SER A 4 9.57 -9.11 6.74
N ALA A 5 8.50 -9.89 6.79
CA ALA A 5 7.51 -9.98 5.73
C ALA A 5 6.73 -8.66 5.70
N MET A 6 7.32 -7.62 5.13
CA MET A 6 6.64 -6.35 4.89
C MET A 6 5.94 -6.37 3.54
N ALA A 7 4.78 -5.72 3.47
CA ALA A 7 4.08 -5.44 2.23
C ALA A 7 4.90 -4.47 1.35
N ARG A 8 6.04 -4.93 0.84
CA ARG A 8 6.93 -4.13 0.00
C ARG A 8 6.50 -4.20 -1.45
N PRO A 9 6.55 -3.06 -2.18
CA PRO A 9 6.25 -3.03 -3.61
C PRO A 9 7.16 -3.92 -4.45
N VAL A 10 8.40 -4.18 -4.00
CA VAL A 10 9.36 -5.08 -4.66
C VAL A 10 9.80 -6.15 -3.67
N SER A 11 9.61 -7.43 -4.04
CA SER A 11 9.97 -8.61 -3.26
C SER A 11 11.39 -9.12 -3.60
N TYR A 12 11.68 -10.37 -3.28
CA TYR A 12 12.92 -11.03 -3.71
C TYR A 12 12.81 -11.46 -5.19
N PRO A 13 13.94 -11.66 -5.91
CA PRO A 13 13.91 -12.09 -7.30
C PRO A 13 13.19 -13.43 -7.47
N GLY A 14 12.28 -13.50 -8.43
CA GLY A 14 11.44 -14.67 -8.69
C GLY A 14 10.21 -14.78 -7.82
N GLY A 15 10.04 -13.90 -6.81
CA GLY A 15 8.90 -13.94 -5.89
C GLY A 15 7.64 -13.31 -6.47
N TRP A 16 6.51 -13.92 -6.13
CA TRP A 16 5.19 -13.39 -6.35
C TRP A 16 4.63 -12.79 -5.06
N THR A 17 3.81 -11.77 -5.19
CA THR A 17 3.05 -11.19 -4.09
C THR A 17 1.60 -11.00 -4.53
N ILE A 18 0.67 -11.45 -3.71
CA ILE A 18 -0.76 -11.15 -3.83
C ILE A 18 -1.12 -10.31 -2.62
N MET A 19 -1.82 -9.20 -2.85
CA MET A 19 -2.25 -8.29 -1.79
C MET A 19 -3.67 -7.82 -2.05
N GLN A 20 -4.47 -7.83 -1.01
CA GLN A 20 -5.77 -7.21 -0.94
C GLN A 20 -5.74 -6.08 0.08
N THR A 21 -6.22 -4.92 -0.32
CA THR A 21 -6.44 -3.78 0.58
C THR A 21 -7.89 -3.38 0.51
N ASN A 22 -8.52 -3.21 1.68
CA ASN A 22 -9.88 -2.73 1.80
C ASN A 22 -9.89 -1.62 2.83
N ASN A 23 -10.38 -0.47 2.43
CA ASN A 23 -10.55 0.69 3.28
C ASN A 23 -11.91 1.35 3.00
N TRP A 24 -12.16 2.53 3.53
CA TRP A 24 -13.38 3.29 3.34
C TRP A 24 -13.60 3.69 1.86
N GLU A 25 -12.54 3.98 1.13
CA GLU A 25 -12.57 4.46 -0.26
C GLU A 25 -12.75 3.32 -1.27
N SER A 26 -11.96 2.24 -1.12
CA SER A 26 -11.88 1.21 -2.16
C SER A 26 -11.50 -0.17 -1.64
N SER A 27 -11.78 -1.16 -2.48
CA SER A 27 -11.29 -2.54 -2.37
C SER A 27 -10.37 -2.83 -3.55
N LYS A 28 -9.09 -3.09 -3.27
CA LYS A 28 -8.06 -3.28 -4.29
C LYS A 28 -7.36 -4.62 -4.12
N LEU A 29 -7.45 -5.44 -5.15
CA LEU A 29 -6.65 -6.66 -5.29
C LEU A 29 -5.53 -6.41 -6.27
N HIS A 30 -4.28 -6.70 -5.89
CA HIS A 30 -3.19 -6.69 -6.84
C HIS A 30 -2.27 -7.89 -6.69
N THR A 31 -1.70 -8.31 -7.81
CA THR A 31 -0.65 -9.31 -7.86
C THR A 31 0.53 -8.78 -8.63
N HIS A 32 1.75 -9.08 -8.16
CA HIS A 32 2.95 -8.69 -8.87
C HIS A 32 4.06 -9.72 -8.72
N TYR A 33 4.87 -9.79 -9.75
CA TYR A 33 6.08 -10.59 -9.85
C TYR A 33 7.32 -9.70 -9.79
N SER A 34 8.34 -10.11 -9.06
CA SER A 34 9.62 -9.39 -8.95
C SER A 34 10.70 -10.11 -9.76
N PRO A 35 10.95 -9.71 -11.03
CA PRO A 35 11.96 -10.36 -11.87
C PRO A 35 13.39 -10.17 -11.33
N ASN A 36 13.61 -9.13 -10.54
CA ASN A 36 14.90 -8.81 -9.93
C ASN A 36 14.71 -7.98 -8.65
N LEU A 37 15.83 -7.63 -8.00
CA LEU A 37 15.84 -6.88 -6.73
C LEU A 37 15.28 -5.45 -6.82
N LYS A 38 15.10 -4.90 -8.02
CA LYS A 38 14.71 -3.50 -8.23
C LYS A 38 13.32 -3.32 -8.84
N ASN A 39 12.80 -4.32 -9.52
CA ASN A 39 11.56 -4.20 -10.27
C ASN A 39 10.49 -5.15 -9.76
N SER A 40 9.24 -4.69 -9.77
CA SER A 40 8.08 -5.58 -9.78
C SER A 40 7.08 -5.12 -10.83
N ILE A 41 6.45 -6.10 -11.48
CA ILE A 41 5.46 -5.88 -12.55
C ILE A 41 4.23 -6.70 -12.19
N GLY A 42 3.06 -6.13 -12.34
CA GLY A 42 1.83 -6.82 -11.96
C GLY A 42 0.56 -6.19 -12.50
N VAL A 43 -0.55 -6.68 -11.98
CA VAL A 43 -1.90 -6.23 -12.31
C VAL A 43 -2.61 -5.85 -11.02
N ALA A 44 -3.40 -4.79 -11.07
CA ALA A 44 -4.26 -4.34 -9.99
C ALA A 44 -5.69 -4.16 -10.50
N VAL A 45 -6.65 -4.61 -9.70
CA VAL A 45 -8.07 -4.30 -9.87
C VAL A 45 -8.52 -3.56 -8.62
N GLU A 46 -9.11 -2.40 -8.78
CA GLU A 46 -9.57 -1.53 -7.69
C GLU A 46 -11.02 -1.18 -7.92
N ASN A 47 -11.88 -1.45 -6.95
CA ASN A 47 -13.29 -1.13 -6.96
C ASN A 47 -13.56 -0.04 -5.91
N TYR A 48 -14.23 1.04 -6.30
CA TYR A 48 -14.57 2.14 -5.41
C TYR A 48 -15.89 1.87 -4.69
N ASN A 49 -15.93 2.12 -3.38
CA ASN A 49 -17.07 1.72 -2.55
C ASN A 49 -18.32 2.58 -2.74
N GLU A 50 -18.14 3.84 -3.11
CA GLU A 50 -19.23 4.83 -3.23
C GLU A 50 -19.70 5.07 -4.67
N SER A 51 -19.12 4.38 -5.65
CA SER A 51 -19.49 4.49 -7.06
C SER A 51 -19.43 3.14 -7.76
N ASP A 52 -20.07 3.03 -8.94
CA ASP A 52 -19.94 1.85 -9.82
C ASP A 52 -18.60 1.83 -10.57
N ARG A 53 -17.62 2.60 -10.10
CA ARG A 53 -16.31 2.72 -10.71
C ARG A 53 -15.40 1.57 -10.31
N TYR A 54 -14.72 1.01 -11.31
CA TYR A 54 -13.59 0.11 -11.07
C TYR A 54 -12.45 0.36 -12.05
N ASN A 55 -11.23 0.13 -11.60
CA ASN A 55 -10.02 0.32 -12.38
C ASN A 55 -9.32 -1.02 -12.61
N VAL A 56 -8.82 -1.24 -13.82
CA VAL A 56 -7.94 -2.37 -14.15
C VAL A 56 -6.63 -1.82 -14.68
N ASN A 57 -5.56 -2.05 -13.93
CA ASN A 57 -4.27 -1.41 -14.16
C ASN A 57 -3.14 -2.43 -14.26
N LEU A 58 -2.22 -2.19 -15.20
CA LEU A 58 -0.87 -2.70 -15.12
C LEU A 58 -0.10 -1.84 -14.12
N GLN A 59 0.71 -2.48 -13.27
CA GLN A 59 1.54 -1.76 -12.31
C GLN A 59 3.01 -2.11 -12.50
N TRP A 60 3.86 -1.10 -12.35
CA TRP A 60 5.30 -1.25 -12.26
C TRP A 60 5.82 -0.47 -11.08
N ASN A 61 6.58 -1.14 -10.21
CA ASN A 61 7.26 -0.50 -9.09
C ASN A 61 8.77 -0.67 -9.26
N TYR A 62 9.49 0.39 -8.95
CA TYR A 62 10.94 0.41 -9.05
C TYR A 62 11.57 0.81 -7.71
N LEU A 63 12.49 0.01 -7.22
CA LEU A 63 13.28 0.32 -6.03
C LEU A 63 14.37 1.33 -6.40
N LEU A 64 14.15 2.60 -6.08
CA LEU A 64 15.09 3.71 -6.29
C LEU A 64 16.32 3.58 -5.40
N GLY A 65 16.13 3.18 -4.15
CA GLY A 65 17.21 3.04 -3.19
C GLY A 65 16.88 2.10 -2.04
N ARG A 66 17.90 1.42 -1.53
CA ARG A 66 17.83 0.61 -0.30
C ARG A 66 19.07 0.83 0.53
N LYS A 67 18.88 1.11 1.81
CA LYS A 67 19.95 1.24 2.79
C LYS A 67 19.74 0.23 3.90
N ASN A 68 20.66 -0.72 4.01
CA ASN A 68 20.66 -1.72 5.08
C ASN A 68 21.75 -1.39 6.09
N THR A 69 21.42 -1.44 7.38
CA THR A 69 22.36 -1.41 8.49
C THR A 69 22.23 -2.67 9.31
N LYS A 70 23.06 -2.85 10.34
CA LYS A 70 22.91 -3.99 11.27
C LYS A 70 21.58 -3.97 12.05
N LYS A 71 20.93 -2.79 12.17
CA LYS A 71 19.76 -2.58 13.05
C LYS A 71 18.53 -2.06 12.33
N SER A 72 18.67 -1.60 11.08
CA SER A 72 17.56 -0.99 10.33
C SER A 72 17.68 -1.22 8.83
N GLN A 73 16.54 -1.12 8.15
CA GLN A 73 16.44 -1.07 6.70
C GLN A 73 15.61 0.16 6.30
N ALA A 74 16.03 0.83 5.23
CA ALA A 74 15.25 1.88 4.59
C ALA A 74 15.16 1.61 3.09
N ASN A 75 14.00 1.90 2.51
CA ASN A 75 13.72 1.73 1.09
C ASN A 75 13.03 2.97 0.54
N LEU A 76 13.27 3.26 -0.74
CA LEU A 76 12.56 4.27 -1.51
C LEU A 76 12.13 3.67 -2.84
N TYR A 77 10.86 3.86 -3.20
CA TYR A 77 10.25 3.28 -4.39
C TYR A 77 9.60 4.35 -5.27
N LEU A 78 9.69 4.16 -6.57
CA LEU A 78 8.78 4.73 -7.56
C LEU A 78 7.65 3.72 -7.76
N LYS A 79 6.40 4.18 -7.75
CA LYS A 79 5.20 3.39 -8.00
C LYS A 79 4.46 3.97 -9.19
N THR A 80 4.12 3.15 -10.16
CA THR A 80 3.37 3.56 -11.35
C THR A 80 2.30 2.56 -11.69
N GLN A 81 1.18 3.06 -12.19
CA GLN A 81 0.10 2.25 -12.74
C GLN A 81 -0.45 2.94 -14.00
N ALA A 82 -0.93 2.15 -14.95
CA ALA A 82 -1.63 2.63 -16.12
C ALA A 82 -2.64 1.57 -16.57
N GLY A 83 -3.81 2.01 -16.99
CA GLY A 83 -4.88 1.10 -17.40
C GLY A 83 -6.15 1.80 -17.81
N VAL A 84 -7.29 1.21 -17.47
CA VAL A 84 -8.62 1.69 -17.82
C VAL A 84 -9.49 1.76 -16.57
N ALA A 85 -10.14 2.90 -16.39
CA ALA A 85 -11.25 3.09 -15.46
C ALA A 85 -12.56 2.84 -16.17
N PHE A 86 -13.49 2.21 -15.48
CA PHE A 86 -14.84 1.91 -15.96
C PHE A 86 -15.83 2.48 -14.95
N GLU A 87 -16.87 3.15 -15.44
CA GLU A 87 -17.99 3.64 -14.63
C GLU A 87 -19.27 3.58 -15.46
N GLY A 88 -20.18 2.65 -15.13
CA GLY A 88 -21.32 2.33 -15.98
C GLY A 88 -20.88 1.90 -17.39
N ASP A 89 -21.33 2.62 -18.42
CA ASP A 89 -20.94 2.39 -19.83
C ASP A 89 -19.68 3.16 -20.26
N GLU A 90 -19.16 4.04 -19.42
CA GLU A 90 -17.97 4.85 -19.71
C GLU A 90 -16.67 4.09 -19.50
N LYS A 91 -15.68 4.37 -20.32
CA LYS A 91 -14.34 3.79 -20.28
C LYS A 91 -13.32 4.87 -20.54
N GLU A 92 -12.45 5.11 -19.55
CA GLU A 92 -11.46 6.16 -19.66
C GLU A 92 -10.06 5.63 -19.32
N PRO A 93 -9.01 6.12 -20.00
CA PRO A 93 -7.65 5.80 -19.60
C PRO A 93 -7.37 6.36 -18.22
N ASN A 94 -6.68 5.59 -17.38
CA ASN A 94 -6.22 6.07 -16.10
C ASN A 94 -4.73 5.79 -15.91
N ALA A 95 -4.07 6.61 -15.10
CA ALA A 95 -2.69 6.45 -14.73
C ALA A 95 -2.46 6.94 -13.30
N SER A 96 -1.47 6.40 -12.63
CA SER A 96 -0.99 6.95 -11.37
C SER A 96 0.53 6.86 -11.28
N ILE A 97 1.11 7.84 -10.60
CA ILE A 97 2.54 7.90 -10.31
C ILE A 97 2.75 8.40 -8.90
N GLY A 98 3.70 7.82 -8.18
CA GLY A 98 4.01 8.26 -6.84
C GLY A 98 5.33 7.71 -6.33
N ILE A 99 5.69 8.20 -5.17
CA ILE A 99 6.85 7.75 -4.41
C ILE A 99 6.39 7.17 -3.07
N ALA A 100 7.06 6.13 -2.62
CA ALA A 100 6.84 5.55 -1.31
C ALA A 100 8.18 5.25 -0.65
N GLY A 101 8.28 5.54 0.64
CA GLY A 101 9.46 5.24 1.44
C GLY A 101 9.10 4.54 2.74
N ASP A 102 9.92 3.59 3.13
CA ASP A 102 9.82 2.94 4.44
C ASP A 102 11.16 2.92 5.16
N TRP A 103 11.10 3.00 6.47
CA TRP A 103 12.21 2.74 7.37
C TRP A 103 11.73 1.86 8.52
N GLU A 104 12.49 0.82 8.81
CA GLU A 104 12.16 -0.11 9.87
C GLU A 104 13.38 -0.57 10.68
N THR A 105 13.12 -0.87 11.93
CA THR A 105 13.98 -1.62 12.84
C THR A 105 13.23 -2.87 13.30
N ARG A 106 13.75 -3.62 14.28
CA ARG A 106 12.99 -4.70 14.92
C ARG A 106 11.83 -4.19 15.80
N ARG A 107 11.78 -2.86 16.12
CA ARG A 107 10.78 -2.26 17.03
C ARG A 107 10.03 -1.08 16.48
N TYR A 108 10.58 -0.37 15.50
CA TYR A 108 9.99 0.87 14.98
C TYR A 108 9.82 0.79 13.48
N PHE A 109 8.71 1.30 13.02
CA PHE A 109 8.33 1.37 11.61
C PHE A 109 7.84 2.77 11.26
N VAL A 110 8.30 3.29 10.13
CA VAL A 110 7.82 4.53 9.53
C VAL A 110 7.65 4.28 8.04
N PHE A 111 6.55 4.77 7.49
CA PHE A 111 6.23 4.72 6.07
C PHE A 111 5.60 6.03 5.64
N TYR A 112 5.91 6.45 4.42
CA TYR A 112 5.24 7.55 3.74
C TYR A 112 5.06 7.22 2.27
N GLU A 113 3.91 7.63 1.72
CA GLU A 113 3.55 7.51 0.31
C GLU A 113 2.87 8.79 -0.14
N ALA A 114 3.21 9.24 -1.35
CA ALA A 114 2.52 10.33 -2.05
C ALA A 114 2.27 9.88 -3.48
N MET A 115 1.02 9.96 -3.94
CA MET A 115 0.59 9.52 -5.25
C MET A 115 -0.33 10.53 -5.91
N GLY A 116 -0.08 10.82 -7.20
CA GLY A 116 -1.03 11.46 -8.09
C GLY A 116 -1.74 10.40 -8.93
N LYS A 117 -3.05 10.53 -9.06
CA LYS A 117 -3.91 9.70 -9.92
C LYS A 117 -4.55 10.60 -10.98
N TYR A 118 -4.83 10.04 -12.14
CA TYR A 118 -5.48 10.70 -13.25
C TYR A 118 -6.39 9.72 -14.00
N ALA A 119 -7.61 10.12 -14.28
CA ALA A 119 -8.56 9.36 -15.09
C ALA A 119 -9.44 10.34 -15.88
N ASP A 120 -8.92 10.80 -17.01
CA ASP A 120 -9.49 11.76 -17.98
C ASP A 120 -10.83 12.41 -17.53
N LYS A 121 -11.99 11.96 -17.96
CA LYS A 121 -13.28 12.57 -17.63
C LYS A 121 -13.85 12.16 -16.26
N LEU A 122 -13.33 11.09 -15.65
CA LEU A 122 -13.84 10.58 -14.38
C LEU A 122 -13.13 11.17 -13.16
N ASP A 123 -11.97 11.80 -13.39
CA ASP A 123 -11.15 12.36 -12.30
C ASP A 123 -10.12 13.31 -12.92
N ASP A 124 -10.29 14.61 -12.73
CA ASP A 124 -9.39 15.67 -13.26
C ASP A 124 -7.97 15.60 -12.67
N GLY A 125 -7.72 14.62 -11.85
CA GLY A 125 -6.47 14.38 -11.16
C GLY A 125 -6.64 14.53 -9.66
N SER A 126 -6.31 13.48 -8.93
CA SER A 126 -6.33 13.49 -7.48
C SER A 126 -4.94 13.25 -6.93
N PHE A 127 -4.67 13.85 -5.77
CA PHE A 127 -3.44 13.65 -5.03
C PHE A 127 -3.75 13.05 -3.67
N HIS A 128 -3.07 11.97 -3.30
CA HIS A 128 -3.26 11.41 -2.00
C HIS A 128 -1.93 11.16 -1.29
N GLN A 129 -1.93 11.32 0.01
CA GLN A 129 -0.81 11.09 0.90
C GLN A 129 -1.18 10.10 1.99
N LYS A 130 -0.23 9.25 2.35
CA LYS A 130 -0.38 8.27 3.41
C LYS A 130 0.89 8.21 4.23
N ALA A 131 0.75 8.34 5.54
CA ALA A 131 1.83 8.14 6.49
C ALA A 131 1.46 7.04 7.48
N ARG A 132 2.44 6.23 7.90
CA ARG A 132 2.26 5.20 8.94
C ARG A 132 3.43 5.24 9.91
N VAL A 133 3.12 5.12 11.18
CA VAL A 133 4.10 4.86 12.22
C VAL A 133 3.70 3.64 13.02
N GLY A 134 4.66 2.89 13.51
CA GLY A 134 4.37 1.67 14.26
C GLY A 134 5.43 1.29 15.26
N ILE A 135 5.00 0.56 16.28
CA ILE A 135 5.87 -0.02 17.31
C ILE A 135 5.52 -1.49 17.50
N ALA A 136 6.56 -2.33 17.56
CA ALA A 136 6.41 -3.72 17.95
C ALA A 136 6.45 -3.81 19.50
N PRO A 137 5.38 -4.28 20.17
CA PRO A 137 5.33 -4.40 21.62
C PRO A 137 6.35 -5.42 22.17
N TYR A 138 6.70 -6.40 21.34
CA TYR A 138 7.74 -7.39 21.63
C TYR A 138 8.59 -7.65 20.38
N VAL A 139 9.73 -8.27 20.57
CA VAL A 139 10.61 -8.71 19.48
C VAL A 139 10.50 -10.23 19.40
N GLY A 140 9.73 -10.70 18.41
CA GLY A 140 9.58 -12.14 18.13
C GLY A 140 10.84 -12.74 17.54
N GLU A 141 10.99 -14.07 17.68
CA GLU A 141 12.04 -14.87 17.04
C GLU A 141 11.57 -15.38 15.66
N TYR A 142 12.44 -16.08 14.96
CA TYR A 142 12.08 -16.68 13.67
C TYR A 142 10.96 -17.72 13.86
N GLY A 143 9.87 -17.56 13.10
CA GLY A 143 8.70 -18.45 13.17
C GLY A 143 7.60 -18.01 14.14
N ASP A 144 7.86 -17.00 14.97
CA ASP A 144 6.82 -16.39 15.82
C ASP A 144 5.87 -15.51 14.99
N ILE A 145 4.72 -15.22 15.60
CA ILE A 145 3.85 -14.14 15.09
C ILE A 145 4.49 -12.83 15.53
N HIS A 146 4.71 -11.94 14.55
CA HIS A 146 5.16 -10.59 14.81
C HIS A 146 3.96 -9.64 14.77
N THR A 147 3.81 -8.84 15.82
CA THR A 147 2.71 -7.90 15.97
C THR A 147 3.23 -6.46 16.01
N TRP A 148 2.53 -5.56 15.33
CA TRP A 148 2.79 -4.14 15.34
C TRP A 148 1.52 -3.40 15.70
N ILE A 149 1.62 -2.44 16.60
CA ILE A 149 0.60 -1.44 16.87
C ILE A 149 0.99 -0.23 16.05
N MET A 150 0.07 0.25 15.22
CA MET A 150 0.35 1.28 14.22
C MET A 150 -0.71 2.36 14.20
N LEU A 151 -0.33 3.53 13.75
CA LEU A 151 -1.22 4.62 13.38
C LEU A 151 -0.96 4.98 11.92
N GLN A 152 -2.01 5.03 11.13
CA GLN A 152 -2.02 5.54 9.78
C GLN A 152 -2.70 6.90 9.75
N ALA A 153 -2.18 7.82 8.94
CA ALA A 153 -2.82 9.08 8.56
C ALA A 153 -2.93 9.11 7.04
N GLU A 154 -4.11 9.41 6.53
CA GLU A 154 -4.40 9.57 5.09
C GLU A 154 -4.96 10.97 4.84
N HIS A 155 -4.57 11.57 3.74
CA HIS A 155 -4.95 12.92 3.34
C HIS A 155 -5.21 12.96 1.83
N HIS A 156 -6.37 13.49 1.45
CA HIS A 156 -6.87 13.64 0.09
C HIS A 156 -7.25 15.12 -0.13
N PRO A 157 -6.31 16.00 -0.53
CA PRO A 157 -6.52 17.44 -0.54
C PRO A 157 -7.47 17.97 -1.62
N GLU A 158 -7.92 17.15 -2.57
CA GLU A 158 -8.68 17.58 -3.75
C GLU A 158 -10.14 17.11 -3.77
N GLU A 159 -10.63 16.48 -2.72
CA GLU A 159 -12.05 16.16 -2.59
C GLU A 159 -12.84 17.41 -2.19
N ILE A 160 -13.51 18.02 -3.18
CA ILE A 160 -14.16 19.35 -3.14
C ILE A 160 -15.32 19.45 -2.12
N ASP A 161 -15.88 18.34 -1.66
CA ASP A 161 -17.05 18.31 -0.77
C ASP A 161 -16.75 17.82 0.67
N GLN A 162 -15.55 17.40 0.96
CA GLN A 162 -15.13 17.10 2.32
C GLN A 162 -14.09 18.12 2.74
N ASP A 163 -14.32 18.76 3.90
CA ASP A 163 -13.28 19.55 4.56
C ASP A 163 -11.95 18.80 4.45
N ASP A 164 -10.88 19.49 4.07
CA ASP A 164 -9.50 19.00 3.91
C ASP A 164 -9.02 18.23 5.17
N GLN A 165 -9.59 17.05 5.39
CA GLN A 165 -9.45 16.28 6.62
C GLN A 165 -8.40 15.21 6.49
N VAL A 166 -7.56 15.12 7.51
CA VAL A 166 -6.66 14.00 7.71
C VAL A 166 -7.41 12.89 8.46
N ILE A 167 -7.58 11.74 7.83
CA ILE A 167 -8.22 10.57 8.44
C ILE A 167 -7.16 9.74 9.16
N PHE A 168 -7.38 9.49 10.45
CA PHE A 168 -6.50 8.64 11.24
C PHE A 168 -7.08 7.24 11.43
N THR A 169 -6.23 6.21 11.26
CA THR A 169 -6.60 4.82 11.43
C THR A 169 -5.63 4.13 12.38
N PRO A 170 -5.95 4.01 13.67
CA PRO A 170 -5.27 3.07 14.55
C PRO A 170 -5.46 1.64 14.02
N MET A 171 -4.37 0.87 13.97
CA MET A 171 -4.39 -0.45 13.36
C MET A 171 -3.40 -1.42 14.02
N ILE A 172 -3.68 -2.70 13.85
CA ILE A 172 -2.79 -3.79 14.23
C ILE A 172 -2.35 -4.49 12.94
N ARG A 173 -1.04 -4.72 12.82
CA ARG A 173 -0.43 -5.57 11.79
C ARG A 173 0.13 -6.80 12.45
N MET A 174 -0.16 -7.94 11.87
CA MET A 174 0.42 -9.23 12.26
C MET A 174 1.02 -9.89 11.04
N PHE A 175 2.19 -10.52 11.20
CA PHE A 175 2.77 -11.34 10.13
C PHE A 175 3.45 -12.58 10.71
N LYS A 176 3.41 -13.66 9.92
CA LYS A 176 4.11 -14.92 10.19
C LYS A 176 4.53 -15.54 8.87
N GLY A 177 5.84 -15.73 8.68
CA GLY A 177 6.37 -16.23 7.42
C GLY A 177 5.96 -15.34 6.25
N ASP A 178 5.27 -15.90 5.28
CA ASP A 178 4.87 -15.25 4.03
C ASP A 178 3.50 -14.56 4.10
N TYR A 179 2.82 -14.64 5.24
CA TYR A 179 1.47 -14.11 5.47
C TYR A 179 1.51 -12.86 6.33
N LEU A 180 0.79 -11.84 5.90
CA LEU A 180 0.60 -10.61 6.65
C LEU A 180 -0.89 -10.23 6.64
N GLY A 181 -1.40 -9.80 7.79
CA GLY A 181 -2.74 -9.24 7.95
C GLY A 181 -2.67 -7.91 8.69
N GLU A 182 -3.54 -6.98 8.30
CA GLU A 182 -3.75 -5.69 8.96
C GLU A 182 -5.22 -5.49 9.21
N PHE A 183 -5.56 -4.95 10.38
CA PHE A 183 -6.91 -4.56 10.74
C PHE A 183 -6.86 -3.22 11.48
N GLY A 184 -7.77 -2.32 11.14
CA GLY A 184 -7.92 -1.01 11.78
C GLY A 184 -9.33 -0.48 11.65
N VAL A 185 -9.61 0.58 12.42
CA VAL A 185 -10.85 1.35 12.30
C VAL A 185 -10.44 2.81 12.27
N ASN A 186 -10.94 3.57 11.29
CA ASN A 186 -10.59 4.97 11.13
C ASN A 186 -11.41 5.87 12.09
N THR A 187 -11.08 7.15 12.11
CA THR A 187 -11.77 8.15 12.95
C THR A 187 -13.25 8.36 12.59
N ASN A 188 -13.67 7.95 11.40
CA ASN A 188 -15.06 8.02 10.94
C ASN A 188 -15.86 6.75 11.29
N GLY A 189 -15.20 5.72 11.84
CA GLY A 189 -15.81 4.44 12.19
C GLY A 189 -15.71 3.37 11.12
N ASP A 190 -15.05 3.61 9.98
CA ASP A 190 -14.92 2.66 8.90
C ASP A 190 -13.81 1.65 9.18
N ALA A 191 -14.09 0.39 8.88
CA ALA A 191 -13.14 -0.69 9.04
C ALA A 191 -12.15 -0.76 7.87
N MET A 192 -10.90 -1.07 8.18
CA MET A 192 -9.85 -1.39 7.21
C MET A 192 -9.37 -2.82 7.46
N PHE A 193 -9.26 -3.59 6.39
CA PHE A 193 -8.69 -4.94 6.43
C PHE A 193 -7.81 -5.20 5.21
N ASN A 194 -6.54 -5.50 5.44
CA ASN A 194 -5.59 -5.82 4.39
C ASN A 194 -4.94 -7.18 4.67
N TRP A 195 -4.60 -7.88 3.59
CA TRP A 195 -3.76 -9.07 3.70
C TRP A 195 -2.77 -9.16 2.54
N VAL A 196 -1.67 -9.84 2.80
CA VAL A 196 -0.59 -10.10 1.83
C VAL A 196 -0.14 -11.53 1.95
N VAL A 197 0.08 -12.17 0.80
CA VAL A 197 0.73 -13.48 0.69
C VAL A 197 1.90 -13.37 -0.29
N ARG A 198 3.03 -13.98 0.05
CA ARG A 198 4.23 -14.05 -0.80
C ARG A 198 4.66 -15.49 -1.01
N PHE A 199 5.14 -15.81 -2.19
CA PHE A 199 5.63 -17.13 -2.55
C PHE A 199 6.58 -17.07 -3.76
#